data_0aea51c22416d0e1d5d82c989059d726
#
_entry.id   0aea51c22416d0e1d5d82c989059d726
#
_cell.length_a   1.000
_cell.length_b   1.000
_cell.length_c   1.000
_cell.angle_alpha   90.00
_cell.angle_beta   90.00
_cell.angle_gamma   90.00
#
_symmetry.space_group_name_H-M   'P 1'
#
loop_
_entity.id
_entity.type
_entity.pdbx_description
1 polymer ?
#
loop_
_entity_poly.entity_id
_entity_poly.type
_entity_poly.pdbx_seq_one_letter_code
_entity_poly.pdbx_strand_id
1 'polypeptide(L)'
;KAFVNGDIYRECCYNCKYANSNRVGDITLADYWGVANVHPEFYDGKGVSAVIVNNQKGIDTWNKVKDELEYIETSVEFIKKYNPNLVKPTYRKKSRDYIYNKLDEKDFKKFIKENLKFKKKFKDTIRSKFSDEDIERLKGKLKK
;
A
#
# COMPACT_ATOMS: atom_id res chain seq x y z
N LYS A 1 -8.86 4.05 4.21
CA LYS A 1 -8.99 4.21 2.72
C LYS A 1 -8.63 5.62 2.23
N ALA A 2 -9.16 6.74 2.79
CA ALA A 2 -8.85 8.10 2.32
C ALA A 2 -7.34 8.38 2.31
N PHE A 3 -6.62 7.98 3.36
CA PHE A 3 -5.17 8.09 3.42
C PHE A 3 -4.50 7.24 2.32
N VAL A 4 -4.84 5.96 2.22
CA VAL A 4 -4.26 5.05 1.21
C VAL A 4 -4.53 5.54 -0.23
N ASN A 5 -5.68 6.17 -0.45
CA ASN A 5 -6.02 6.76 -1.74
C ASN A 5 -5.32 8.10 -2.03
N GLY A 6 -4.58 8.66 -1.08
CA GLY A 6 -3.93 9.96 -1.21
C GLY A 6 -4.90 11.15 -1.17
N ASP A 7 -6.11 10.97 -0.63
CA ASP A 7 -7.13 12.03 -0.59
C ASP A 7 -6.91 13.04 0.54
N ILE A 8 -6.12 12.67 1.57
CA ILE A 8 -5.90 13.47 2.79
C ILE A 8 -4.42 13.59 3.18
N TYR A 9 -3.51 13.51 2.23
CA TYR A 9 -2.10 13.76 2.50
C TYR A 9 -1.82 15.22 2.83
N ARG A 10 -0.73 15.47 3.55
CA ARG A 10 -0.19 16.82 3.72
C ARG A 10 0.26 17.37 2.37
N GLU A 11 0.24 18.69 2.20
CA GLU A 11 0.63 19.34 0.94
C GLU A 11 2.04 18.94 0.50
N CYS A 12 2.98 18.86 1.44
CA CYS A 12 4.36 18.43 1.17
C CYS A 12 4.48 17.00 0.62
N CYS A 13 3.49 16.13 0.84
CA CYS A 13 3.52 14.77 0.30
C CYS A 13 3.30 14.71 -1.20
N TYR A 14 2.58 15.68 -1.76
CA TYR A 14 2.33 15.77 -3.20
C TYR A 14 3.51 16.38 -3.98
N ASN A 15 4.44 17.03 -3.28
CA ASN A 15 5.67 17.59 -3.81
C ASN A 15 6.90 17.02 -3.10
N CYS A 16 6.82 15.77 -2.64
CA CYS A 16 7.84 15.14 -1.82
C CYS A 16 9.12 14.92 -2.62
N LYS A 17 10.18 15.64 -2.27
CA LYS A 17 11.51 15.49 -2.88
C LYS A 17 12.17 14.13 -2.62
N TYR A 18 11.66 13.39 -1.64
CA TYR A 18 12.13 12.04 -1.28
C TYR A 18 11.34 10.92 -1.97
N ALA A 19 10.32 11.23 -2.76
CA ALA A 19 9.57 10.23 -3.52
C ALA A 19 10.32 9.84 -4.80
N ASN A 20 11.47 9.20 -4.62
CA ASN A 20 12.34 8.66 -5.66
C ASN A 20 13.17 7.51 -5.07
N SER A 21 13.91 6.80 -5.89
CA SER A 21 14.78 5.70 -5.46
C SER A 21 16.14 6.14 -4.90
N ASN A 22 16.48 7.42 -5.01
CA ASN A 22 17.71 8.00 -4.45
C ASN A 22 17.50 8.32 -2.97
N ARG A 23 17.72 7.33 -2.10
CA ARG A 23 17.46 7.45 -0.67
C ARG A 23 18.67 7.95 0.08
N VAL A 24 18.43 8.82 1.07
CA VAL A 24 19.47 9.36 1.94
C VAL A 24 19.82 8.44 3.12
N GLY A 25 18.93 7.50 3.48
CA GLY A 25 19.16 6.52 4.54
C GLY A 25 19.99 5.33 4.05
N ASP A 26 20.64 4.62 4.95
CA ASP A 26 21.46 3.44 4.64
C ASP A 26 20.59 2.27 4.14
N ILE A 27 19.40 2.11 4.73
CA ILE A 27 18.39 1.10 4.35
C ILE A 27 17.04 1.80 4.20
N THR A 28 16.27 1.38 3.22
CA THR A 28 14.85 1.75 3.04
C THR A 28 13.97 0.54 3.29
N LEU A 29 13.00 0.67 4.19
CA LEU A 29 11.97 -0.33 4.45
C LEU A 29 10.65 0.13 3.85
N ALA A 30 9.92 -0.78 3.22
CA ALA A 30 8.60 -0.53 2.64
C ALA A 30 7.76 -1.82 2.65
N ASP A 31 6.44 -1.67 2.45
CA ASP A 31 5.61 -2.81 2.10
C ASP A 31 5.95 -3.27 0.67
N TYR A 32 6.17 -4.56 0.43
CA TYR A 32 6.39 -5.08 -0.90
C TYR A 32 5.04 -5.31 -1.61
N TRP A 33 4.42 -4.25 -2.07
CA TRP A 33 3.20 -4.37 -2.86
C TRP A 33 3.47 -5.13 -4.15
N GLY A 34 2.58 -6.07 -4.46
CA GLY A 34 2.71 -6.90 -5.65
C GLY A 34 3.65 -8.09 -5.52
N VAL A 35 4.16 -8.40 -4.32
CA VAL A 35 4.99 -9.60 -4.08
C VAL A 35 4.32 -10.87 -4.59
N ALA A 36 3.01 -11.05 -4.39
CA ALA A 36 2.25 -12.19 -4.88
C ALA A 36 2.22 -12.33 -6.41
N ASN A 37 2.54 -11.28 -7.17
CA ASN A 37 2.63 -11.33 -8.63
C ASN A 37 4.06 -11.60 -9.12
N VAL A 38 5.07 -11.36 -8.29
CA VAL A 38 6.49 -11.49 -8.66
C VAL A 38 7.08 -12.74 -8.04
N HIS A 39 6.73 -12.98 -6.77
CA HIS A 39 7.21 -14.08 -5.94
C HIS A 39 6.04 -14.75 -5.22
N PRO A 40 5.14 -15.44 -5.94
CA PRO A 40 3.95 -16.06 -5.33
C PRO A 40 4.32 -17.13 -4.29
N GLU A 41 5.46 -17.80 -4.46
CA GLU A 41 6.00 -18.82 -3.56
C GLU A 41 6.43 -18.26 -2.20
N PHE A 42 6.77 -16.97 -2.13
CA PHE A 42 7.20 -16.27 -0.92
C PHE A 42 6.06 -15.55 -0.19
N TYR A 43 4.86 -15.50 -0.78
CA TYR A 43 3.73 -14.76 -0.26
C TYR A 43 2.77 -15.65 0.53
N ASP A 44 2.71 -15.44 1.85
CA ASP A 44 1.87 -16.20 2.79
C ASP A 44 0.50 -15.57 3.11
N GLY A 45 0.17 -14.44 2.46
CA GLY A 45 -1.08 -13.70 2.69
C GLY A 45 -1.02 -12.66 3.82
N LYS A 46 0.05 -12.60 4.61
CA LYS A 46 0.19 -11.63 5.72
C LYS A 46 0.87 -10.33 5.29
N GLY A 47 1.63 -10.37 4.23
CA GLY A 47 2.42 -9.27 3.71
C GLY A 47 3.92 -9.49 3.87
N VAL A 48 4.69 -8.87 2.99
CA VAL A 48 6.15 -8.98 2.94
C VAL A 48 6.74 -7.58 2.94
N SER A 49 7.81 -7.38 3.70
CA SER A 49 8.57 -6.15 3.71
C SER A 49 9.58 -6.13 2.56
N ALA A 50 9.67 -5.01 1.85
CA ALA A 50 10.77 -4.73 0.94
C ALA A 50 11.90 -4.07 1.71
N VAL A 51 13.12 -4.58 1.55
CA VAL A 51 14.35 -4.01 2.11
C VAL A 51 15.24 -3.58 0.94
N ILE A 52 15.48 -2.27 0.83
CA ILE A 52 16.38 -1.72 -0.18
C ILE A 52 17.63 -1.21 0.53
N VAL A 53 18.77 -1.78 0.20
CA VAL A 53 20.08 -1.39 0.74
C VAL A 53 20.66 -0.31 -0.17
N ASN A 54 20.94 0.87 0.38
CA ASN A 54 21.24 2.06 -0.41
C ASN A 54 22.75 2.38 -0.51
N ASN A 55 23.55 1.87 0.41
CA ASN A 55 25.01 2.17 0.46
C ASN A 55 25.77 1.09 1.25
N GLN A 56 27.11 1.25 1.35
CA GLN A 56 27.97 0.28 2.01
C GLN A 56 27.61 0.04 3.48
N LYS A 57 27.28 1.08 4.23
CA LYS A 57 26.86 0.93 5.63
C LYS A 57 25.56 0.15 5.77
N GLY A 58 24.65 0.30 4.81
CA GLY A 58 23.46 -0.53 4.68
C GLY A 58 23.80 -2.00 4.43
N ILE A 59 24.75 -2.29 3.54
CA ILE A 59 25.24 -3.66 3.28
C ILE A 59 25.83 -4.27 4.57
N ASP A 60 26.67 -3.53 5.26
CA ASP A 60 27.28 -3.99 6.50
C ASP A 60 26.23 -4.28 7.59
N THR A 61 25.19 -3.46 7.65
CA THR A 61 24.05 -3.66 8.56
C THR A 61 23.22 -4.87 8.17
N TRP A 62 22.89 -5.00 6.89
CA TRP A 62 22.15 -6.14 6.35
C TRP A 62 22.86 -7.47 6.64
N ASN A 63 24.16 -7.52 6.40
CA ASN A 63 24.96 -8.74 6.63
C ASN A 63 24.99 -9.20 8.09
N LYS A 64 24.70 -8.33 9.04
CA LYS A 64 24.63 -8.69 10.46
C LYS A 64 23.31 -9.34 10.86
N VAL A 65 22.25 -9.12 10.10
CA VAL A 65 20.90 -9.53 10.50
C VAL A 65 20.24 -10.51 9.52
N LYS A 66 20.73 -10.61 8.30
CA LYS A 66 20.09 -11.41 7.23
C LYS A 66 19.90 -12.89 7.59
N ASP A 67 20.85 -13.47 8.37
CA ASP A 67 20.81 -14.88 8.74
C ASP A 67 19.73 -15.20 9.79
N GLU A 68 19.16 -14.17 10.41
CA GLU A 68 18.01 -14.26 11.33
C GLU A 68 16.65 -14.04 10.63
N LEU A 69 16.67 -13.78 9.32
CA LEU A 69 15.49 -13.43 8.55
C LEU A 69 15.24 -14.43 7.43
N GLU A 70 13.98 -14.70 7.16
CA GLU A 70 13.58 -15.35 5.91
C GLU A 70 13.47 -14.26 4.83
N TYR A 71 14.26 -14.38 3.76
CA TYR A 71 14.29 -13.40 2.68
C TYR A 71 14.47 -14.02 1.32
N ILE A 72 14.08 -13.27 0.30
CA ILE A 72 14.32 -13.56 -1.12
C ILE A 72 14.93 -12.33 -1.78
N GLU A 73 15.94 -12.53 -2.61
CA GLU A 73 16.51 -11.44 -3.39
C GLU A 73 15.60 -11.10 -4.58
N THR A 74 15.44 -9.81 -4.83
CA THR A 74 14.61 -9.30 -5.91
C THR A 74 15.19 -8.04 -6.53
N SER A 75 14.72 -7.71 -7.73
CA SER A 75 15.11 -6.47 -8.40
C SER A 75 14.35 -5.27 -7.83
N VAL A 76 15.06 -4.15 -7.66
CA VAL A 76 14.44 -2.88 -7.27
C VAL A 76 13.37 -2.41 -8.30
N GLU A 77 13.49 -2.81 -9.55
CA GLU A 77 12.52 -2.48 -10.60
C GLU A 77 11.18 -3.16 -10.37
N PHE A 78 11.17 -4.38 -9.85
CA PHE A 78 9.93 -5.04 -9.44
C PHE A 78 9.26 -4.32 -8.27
N ILE A 79 10.04 -3.87 -7.28
CA ILE A 79 9.53 -3.09 -6.16
C ILE A 79 8.94 -1.76 -6.66
N LYS A 80 9.65 -1.02 -7.51
CA LYS A 80 9.20 0.25 -8.11
C LYS A 80 7.88 0.12 -8.87
N LYS A 81 7.68 -0.99 -9.58
CA LYS A 81 6.47 -1.24 -10.37
C LYS A 81 5.20 -1.19 -9.53
N TYR A 82 5.26 -1.65 -8.30
CA TYR A 82 4.11 -1.72 -7.39
C TYR A 82 4.15 -0.68 -6.26
N ASN A 83 5.29 -0.04 -6.04
CA ASN A 83 5.50 1.00 -5.04
C ASN A 83 5.76 2.37 -5.72
N PRO A 84 4.73 3.05 -6.26
CA PRO A 84 4.89 4.24 -7.08
C PRO A 84 5.60 5.39 -6.37
N ASN A 85 5.54 5.46 -5.03
CA ASN A 85 6.23 6.49 -4.24
C ASN A 85 7.76 6.32 -4.19
N LEU A 86 8.30 5.21 -4.70
CA LEU A 86 9.73 5.05 -5.01
C LEU A 86 10.15 5.71 -6.33
N VAL A 87 9.18 6.19 -7.11
CA VAL A 87 9.43 6.79 -8.43
C VAL A 87 9.04 8.26 -8.46
N LYS A 88 7.89 8.60 -7.86
CA LYS A 88 7.34 9.97 -7.88
C LYS A 88 6.38 10.20 -6.72
N PRO A 89 6.14 11.47 -6.35
CA PRO A 89 5.11 11.82 -5.37
C PRO A 89 3.71 11.38 -5.81
N THR A 90 2.86 11.16 -4.83
CA THR A 90 1.43 10.90 -5.07
C THR A 90 0.78 12.10 -5.76
N TYR A 91 -0.05 11.84 -6.77
CA TYR A 91 -0.80 12.89 -7.46
C TYR A 91 -1.78 13.59 -6.50
N ARG A 92 -1.76 14.93 -6.50
CA ARG A 92 -2.68 15.76 -5.72
C ARG A 92 -4.05 15.81 -6.39
N LYS A 93 -5.04 15.23 -5.75
CA LYS A 93 -6.41 15.20 -6.25
C LYS A 93 -7.17 16.47 -5.86
N LYS A 94 -8.09 16.92 -6.72
CA LYS A 94 -9.01 18.05 -6.42
C LYS A 94 -9.92 17.76 -5.23
N SER A 95 -10.26 16.50 -4.98
CA SER A 95 -11.03 16.05 -3.82
C SER A 95 -10.40 16.45 -2.47
N ARG A 96 -9.08 16.61 -2.43
CA ARG A 96 -8.38 17.00 -1.21
C ARG A 96 -8.84 18.36 -0.68
N ASP A 97 -8.89 19.37 -1.55
CA ASP A 97 -9.30 20.72 -1.14
C ASP A 97 -10.74 20.73 -0.62
N TYR A 98 -11.62 20.03 -1.32
CA TYR A 98 -12.98 19.85 -0.86
C TYR A 98 -13.04 19.21 0.53
N ILE A 99 -12.27 18.14 0.77
CA ILE A 99 -12.21 17.45 2.05
C ILE A 99 -11.68 18.39 3.15
N TYR A 100 -10.58 19.09 2.91
CA TYR A 100 -9.97 19.97 3.91
C TYR A 100 -10.84 21.19 4.22
N ASN A 101 -11.49 21.79 3.21
CA ASN A 101 -12.42 22.90 3.42
C ASN A 101 -13.64 22.51 4.26
N LYS A 102 -14.02 21.22 4.19
CA LYS A 102 -15.15 20.69 4.97
C LYS A 102 -14.75 20.20 6.36
N LEU A 103 -13.46 19.96 6.62
CA LEU A 103 -12.99 19.51 7.94
C LEU A 103 -13.20 20.53 9.06
N ASP A 104 -13.27 21.82 8.73
CA ASP A 104 -13.55 22.91 9.67
C ASP A 104 -15.04 22.99 10.06
N GLU A 105 -15.92 22.24 9.40
CA GLU A 105 -17.33 22.13 9.75
C GLU A 105 -17.53 21.19 10.95
N LYS A 106 -18.42 21.61 11.87
CA LYS A 106 -18.55 21.16 13.28
C LYS A 106 -18.74 19.65 13.57
N ASP A 107 -18.85 18.77 12.57
CA ASP A 107 -19.08 17.34 12.81
C ASP A 107 -18.24 16.44 11.88
N PHE A 108 -17.01 16.16 12.33
CA PHE A 108 -16.08 15.29 11.62
C PHE A 108 -16.65 13.88 11.37
N LYS A 109 -17.41 13.31 12.31
CA LYS A 109 -18.00 11.97 12.14
C LYS A 109 -19.05 11.97 11.04
N LYS A 110 -19.87 13.02 10.99
CA LYS A 110 -20.89 13.22 9.95
C LYS A 110 -20.22 13.42 8.59
N PHE A 111 -19.19 14.28 8.55
CA PHE A 111 -18.40 14.51 7.35
C PHE A 111 -17.79 13.23 6.78
N ILE A 112 -17.13 12.39 7.60
CA ILE A 112 -16.57 11.10 7.21
C ILE A 112 -17.65 10.18 6.64
N LYS A 113 -18.81 10.12 7.31
CA LYS A 113 -19.93 9.28 6.91
C LYS A 113 -20.53 9.70 5.55
N GLU A 114 -20.59 10.97 5.27
CA GLU A 114 -21.23 11.53 4.07
C GLU A 114 -20.27 11.61 2.87
N ASN A 115 -19.04 12.05 3.11
CA ASN A 115 -18.08 12.39 2.05
C ASN A 115 -17.01 11.32 1.82
N LEU A 116 -16.68 10.53 2.85
CA LEU A 116 -15.72 9.44 2.76
C LEU A 116 -16.39 8.07 2.83
N LYS A 117 -17.71 8.01 2.55
CA LYS A 117 -18.43 6.74 2.35
C LYS A 117 -17.79 5.99 1.18
N PHE A 118 -17.02 5.00 1.55
CA PHE A 118 -16.56 4.02 0.59
C PHE A 118 -17.77 3.21 0.13
N LYS A 119 -18.14 3.34 -1.14
CA LYS A 119 -19.01 2.33 -1.77
C LYS A 119 -18.31 1.00 -1.56
N LYS A 120 -18.82 0.17 -0.66
CA LYS A 120 -18.36 -1.21 -0.57
C LYS A 120 -18.52 -1.79 -1.97
N LYS A 121 -17.42 -2.20 -2.59
CA LYS A 121 -17.53 -2.94 -3.85
C LYS A 121 -18.40 -4.15 -3.55
N PHE A 122 -19.26 -4.51 -4.46
CA PHE A 122 -20.17 -5.66 -4.32
C PHE A 122 -19.43 -6.92 -3.81
N LYS A 123 -18.18 -7.14 -4.27
CA LYS A 123 -17.28 -8.19 -3.78
C LYS A 123 -16.95 -8.07 -2.28
N ASP A 124 -16.72 -6.87 -1.76
CA ASP A 124 -16.40 -6.66 -0.34
C ASP A 124 -17.64 -6.88 0.53
N THR A 125 -18.83 -6.58 0.00
CA THR A 125 -20.12 -6.82 0.66
C THR A 125 -20.41 -8.32 0.75
N ILE A 126 -20.11 -9.09 -0.30
CA ILE A 126 -20.25 -10.54 -0.30
C ILE A 126 -19.27 -11.16 0.71
N ARG A 127 -17.97 -10.83 0.64
CA ARG A 127 -16.96 -11.35 1.57
C ARG A 127 -17.22 -11.02 3.04
N SER A 128 -17.94 -9.93 3.34
CA SER A 128 -18.30 -9.60 4.73
C SER A 128 -19.52 -10.37 5.25
N LYS A 129 -20.26 -11.07 4.39
CA LYS A 129 -21.50 -11.79 4.71
C LYS A 129 -21.41 -13.30 4.54
N PHE A 130 -20.43 -13.78 3.80
CA PHE A 130 -20.28 -15.19 3.46
C PHE A 130 -18.84 -15.63 3.72
N SER A 131 -18.66 -16.86 4.20
CA SER A 131 -17.35 -17.49 4.30
C SER A 131 -16.75 -17.73 2.90
N ASP A 132 -15.44 -17.94 2.82
CA ASP A 132 -14.80 -18.27 1.54
C ASP A 132 -15.35 -19.60 0.96
N GLU A 133 -15.76 -20.54 1.81
CA GLU A 133 -16.41 -21.79 1.43
C GLU A 133 -17.80 -21.55 0.80
N ASP A 134 -18.60 -20.65 1.37
CA ASP A 134 -19.89 -20.26 0.81
C ASP A 134 -19.75 -19.58 -0.55
N ILE A 135 -18.70 -18.76 -0.72
CA ILE A 135 -18.40 -18.07 -1.97
C ILE A 135 -18.02 -19.08 -3.06
N GLU A 136 -17.22 -20.08 -2.77
CA GLU A 136 -16.85 -21.12 -3.73
C GLU A 136 -18.05 -22.01 -4.09
N ARG A 137 -18.91 -22.34 -3.11
CA ARG A 137 -20.16 -23.09 -3.33
C ARG A 137 -21.12 -22.32 -4.26
N LEU A 138 -21.20 -21.00 -4.12
CA LEU A 138 -22.01 -20.12 -5.00
C LEU A 138 -21.43 -20.04 -6.41
N LYS A 139 -20.12 -19.97 -6.57
CA LYS A 139 -19.45 -20.01 -7.88
C LYS A 139 -19.68 -21.33 -8.62
N GLY A 140 -19.67 -22.45 -7.88
CA GLY A 140 -19.95 -23.78 -8.43
C GLY A 140 -21.38 -23.95 -8.96
N LYS A 141 -22.36 -23.21 -8.40
CA LYS A 141 -23.75 -23.22 -8.86
C LYS A 141 -24.02 -22.30 -10.08
N LEU A 142 -23.18 -21.29 -10.30
CA LEU A 142 -23.31 -20.37 -11.44
C LEU A 142 -22.62 -20.88 -12.72
N LYS A 143 -21.92 -22.01 -12.66
CA LYS A 143 -21.25 -22.65 -13.82
C LYS A 143 -22.06 -23.80 -14.42
N LYS A 144 -23.28 -24.01 -13.96
CA LYS A 144 -24.27 -24.95 -14.53
C LYS A 144 -25.39 -24.16 -15.21
#